data_606297a788e3c09b30dd4111518b7f72
#
_entry.id   606297a788e3c09b30dd4111518b7f72
#
_cell.length_a   1.000
_cell.length_b   1.000
_cell.length_c   1.000
_cell.angle_alpha   90.00
_cell.angle_beta   90.00
_cell.angle_gamma   90.00
#
_symmetry.space_group_name_H-M   'P 1'
#
loop_
_entity.id
_entity.type
_entity.pdbx_description
1 polymer ?
#
loop_
_entity_poly.entity_id
_entity_poly.type
_entity_poly.pdbx_seq_one_letter_code
_entity_poly.pdbx_strand_id
1 'polypeptide(L)'
;MSISAEEKGRYLREAAIVLAKEGFQLDEVHTGGLRVLLDGVPLCEVTESGGVAYRNEDIDEPERIAAKDKVYEIVSITAEYMRQMETAPALKADGLEDGYKVLADFNGTVLAGVQSKHGVDFVTWDWAYGHTGVCHGHYFMENYAGVKRDFAIRSGLIQKEQLFSPEQLTEIYRCCAYSVDGDFFELTGEQEKLIRSVQRQIEECVPDLDERIRQQEETLEQATQEQTM
;
A
#
# COMPACT_ATOMS: atom_id res chain seq x y z
N MET A 1 -15.12 -16.15 16.25
CA MET A 1 -14.44 -17.42 15.94
C MET A 1 -13.03 -17.34 16.49
N SER A 2 -12.57 -18.38 17.20
CA SER A 2 -11.19 -18.41 17.72
C SER A 2 -10.24 -18.82 16.59
N ILE A 3 -9.22 -18.01 16.29
CA ILE A 3 -8.16 -18.29 15.32
C ILE A 3 -7.34 -19.49 15.83
N SER A 4 -7.08 -20.49 14.99
CA SER A 4 -6.31 -21.68 15.38
C SER A 4 -4.82 -21.36 15.60
N ALA A 5 -4.10 -22.18 16.35
CA ALA A 5 -2.66 -21.99 16.57
C ALA A 5 -1.85 -22.09 15.26
N GLU A 6 -2.32 -22.90 14.31
CA GLU A 6 -1.69 -23.03 12.99
C GLU A 6 -1.87 -21.78 12.12
N GLU A 7 -3.07 -21.18 12.13
CA GLU A 7 -3.36 -19.92 11.43
C GLU A 7 -2.52 -18.77 11.96
N LYS A 8 -2.39 -18.66 13.29
CA LYS A 8 -1.53 -17.69 13.96
C LYS A 8 -0.05 -17.86 13.56
N GLY A 9 0.44 -19.09 13.51
CA GLY A 9 1.80 -19.39 13.07
C GLY A 9 2.05 -19.05 11.60
N ARG A 10 1.04 -19.21 10.72
CA ARG A 10 1.14 -18.81 9.30
C ARG A 10 1.18 -17.30 9.16
N TYR A 11 0.32 -16.58 9.86
CA TYR A 11 0.31 -15.12 9.89
C TYR A 11 1.65 -14.53 10.33
N LEU A 12 2.20 -15.00 11.47
CA LEU A 12 3.48 -14.46 11.96
C LEU A 12 4.65 -14.75 11.00
N ARG A 13 4.65 -15.89 10.32
CA ARG A 13 5.66 -16.19 9.28
C ARG A 13 5.54 -15.24 8.09
N GLU A 14 4.33 -14.99 7.64
CA GLU A 14 4.08 -14.02 6.56
C GLU A 14 4.48 -12.61 6.96
N ALA A 15 4.08 -12.15 8.15
CA ALA A 15 4.46 -10.85 8.68
C ALA A 15 6.00 -10.71 8.79
N ALA A 16 6.70 -11.77 9.21
CA ALA A 16 8.16 -11.77 9.27
C ALA A 16 8.80 -11.61 7.87
N ILE A 17 8.26 -12.28 6.85
CA ILE A 17 8.74 -12.14 5.47
C ILE A 17 8.58 -10.70 4.97
N VAL A 18 7.40 -10.11 5.15
CA VAL A 18 7.11 -8.75 4.66
C VAL A 18 7.93 -7.71 5.42
N LEU A 19 7.99 -7.80 6.75
CA LEU A 19 8.80 -6.88 7.58
C LEU A 19 10.30 -6.94 7.25
N ALA A 20 10.85 -8.14 7.02
CA ALA A 20 12.25 -8.29 6.64
C ALA A 20 12.55 -7.65 5.28
N LYS A 21 11.64 -7.75 4.30
CA LYS A 21 11.77 -7.09 2.98
C LYS A 21 11.72 -5.57 3.09
N GLU A 22 10.96 -5.04 4.05
CA GLU A 22 10.87 -3.62 4.34
C GLU A 22 12.06 -3.08 5.20
N GLY A 23 13.05 -3.94 5.46
CA GLY A 23 14.30 -3.58 6.10
C GLY A 23 14.32 -3.68 7.62
N PHE A 24 13.25 -4.18 8.24
CA PHE A 24 13.24 -4.41 9.68
C PHE A 24 14.06 -5.63 10.08
N GLN A 25 14.79 -5.53 11.15
CA GLN A 25 15.45 -6.66 11.79
C GLN A 25 14.47 -7.37 12.73
N LEU A 26 14.53 -8.69 12.77
CA LEU A 26 13.58 -9.51 13.51
C LEU A 26 14.34 -10.46 14.44
N ASP A 27 13.90 -10.57 15.69
CA ASP A 27 14.28 -11.66 16.57
C ASP A 27 13.41 -12.89 16.31
N GLU A 28 13.92 -14.06 16.72
CA GLU A 28 13.17 -15.32 16.60
C GLU A 28 11.77 -15.21 17.20
N VAL A 29 10.83 -15.86 16.53
CA VAL A 29 9.43 -15.92 16.98
C VAL A 29 9.38 -16.65 18.31
N HIS A 30 9.22 -15.91 19.40
CA HIS A 30 8.95 -16.48 20.72
C HIS A 30 7.47 -16.87 20.79
N THR A 31 7.14 -17.78 21.71
CA THR A 31 5.73 -18.19 21.95
C THR A 31 4.87 -16.95 22.23
N GLY A 32 4.15 -16.48 21.22
CA GLY A 32 3.20 -15.38 21.35
C GLY A 32 3.43 -14.13 20.53
N GLY A 33 4.57 -13.98 19.82
CA GLY A 33 4.80 -12.78 19.02
C GLY A 33 6.10 -12.78 18.22
N LEU A 34 6.27 -11.75 17.38
CA LEU A 34 7.45 -11.46 16.59
C LEU A 34 8.04 -10.13 17.05
N ARG A 35 9.28 -10.14 17.57
CA ARG A 35 9.97 -8.92 18.00
C ARG A 35 10.61 -8.23 16.81
N VAL A 36 10.28 -6.94 16.64
CA VAL A 36 10.82 -6.07 15.59
C VAL A 36 11.85 -5.12 16.20
N LEU A 37 13.00 -4.99 15.52
CA LEU A 37 14.07 -4.09 15.92
C LEU A 37 14.30 -3.04 14.83
N LEU A 38 14.67 -1.85 15.25
CA LEU A 38 15.19 -0.77 14.42
C LEU A 38 16.64 -0.54 14.84
N ASP A 39 17.60 -0.67 13.92
CA ASP A 39 19.04 -0.53 14.15
C ASP A 39 19.56 -1.40 15.31
N GLY A 40 19.04 -2.63 15.42
CA GLY A 40 19.43 -3.57 16.48
C GLY A 40 18.80 -3.30 17.85
N VAL A 41 17.98 -2.25 17.99
CA VAL A 41 17.29 -1.88 19.24
C VAL A 41 15.81 -2.28 19.16
N PRO A 42 15.23 -2.91 20.21
CA PRO A 42 13.79 -3.24 20.23
C PRO A 42 12.91 -2.02 19.91
N LEU A 43 11.96 -2.21 18.98
CA LEU A 43 10.99 -1.20 18.58
C LEU A 43 9.59 -1.56 19.07
N CYS A 44 9.13 -2.75 18.73
CA CYS A 44 7.80 -3.24 19.09
C CYS A 44 7.71 -4.76 18.95
N GLU A 45 6.59 -5.32 19.35
CA GLU A 45 6.26 -6.74 19.19
C GLU A 45 4.95 -6.92 18.45
N VAL A 46 4.97 -7.72 17.38
CA VAL A 46 3.78 -8.10 16.62
C VAL A 46 3.17 -9.32 17.29
N THR A 47 1.92 -9.21 17.72
CA THR A 47 1.19 -10.28 18.39
C THR A 47 0.58 -11.27 17.40
N GLU A 48 0.26 -12.48 17.85
CA GLU A 48 -0.43 -13.51 17.05
C GLU A 48 -1.80 -13.05 16.51
N SER A 49 -2.39 -12.02 17.10
CA SER A 49 -3.68 -11.46 16.67
C SER A 49 -3.55 -10.30 15.70
N GLY A 50 -2.34 -9.94 15.30
CA GLY A 50 -2.09 -8.82 14.38
C GLY A 50 -2.00 -7.45 15.07
N GLY A 51 -1.93 -7.42 16.40
CA GLY A 51 -1.67 -6.20 17.16
C GLY A 51 -0.18 -5.87 17.21
N VAL A 52 0.14 -4.60 17.50
CA VAL A 52 1.50 -4.12 17.74
C VAL A 52 1.58 -3.63 19.19
N ALA A 53 2.36 -4.33 20.01
CA ALA A 53 2.66 -3.95 21.39
C ALA A 53 4.01 -3.25 21.44
N TYR A 54 4.13 -2.17 22.22
CA TYR A 54 5.36 -1.39 22.38
C TYR A 54 5.42 -0.77 23.77
N ARG A 55 6.62 -0.34 24.17
CA ARG A 55 6.81 0.48 25.37
C ARG A 55 7.00 1.94 24.95
N ASN A 56 6.48 2.88 25.72
CA ASN A 56 6.65 4.31 25.43
C ASN A 56 8.11 4.74 25.36
N GLU A 57 8.97 4.10 26.13
CA GLU A 57 10.42 4.33 26.14
C GLU A 57 11.13 3.85 24.86
N ASP A 58 10.52 2.92 24.10
CA ASP A 58 11.06 2.38 22.85
C ASP A 58 10.66 3.23 21.64
N ILE A 59 9.74 4.19 21.80
CA ILE A 59 9.19 5.04 20.73
C ILE A 59 9.19 6.53 21.10
N ASP A 60 10.19 7.00 21.82
CA ASP A 60 10.31 8.38 22.32
C ASP A 60 10.78 9.39 21.25
N GLU A 61 11.34 8.92 20.13
CA GLU A 61 11.82 9.75 19.02
C GLU A 61 10.87 9.69 17.81
N PRO A 62 10.74 10.80 17.04
CA PRO A 62 9.84 10.85 15.87
C PRO A 62 10.12 9.76 14.83
N GLU A 63 11.39 9.43 14.59
CA GLU A 63 11.80 8.37 13.67
C GLU A 63 11.29 6.98 14.12
N ARG A 64 11.38 6.70 15.41
CA ARG A 64 10.91 5.44 16.01
C ARG A 64 9.39 5.35 16.01
N ILE A 65 8.70 6.48 16.21
CA ILE A 65 7.23 6.55 16.06
C ILE A 65 6.85 6.20 14.62
N ALA A 66 7.47 6.85 13.63
CA ALA A 66 7.20 6.58 12.22
C ALA A 66 7.50 5.12 11.82
N ALA A 67 8.61 4.57 12.30
CA ALA A 67 8.96 3.16 12.07
C ALA A 67 7.92 2.19 12.68
N LYS A 68 7.48 2.45 13.92
CA LYS A 68 6.40 1.68 14.57
C LYS A 68 5.07 1.78 13.80
N ASP A 69 4.72 2.98 13.30
CA ASP A 69 3.50 3.18 12.50
C ASP A 69 3.59 2.41 11.17
N LYS A 70 4.76 2.39 10.53
CA LYS A 70 5.02 1.57 9.34
C LYS A 70 4.86 0.07 9.65
N VAL A 71 5.38 -0.41 10.77
CA VAL A 71 5.17 -1.80 11.21
C VAL A 71 3.68 -2.09 11.38
N TYR A 72 2.93 -1.19 12.03
CA TYR A 72 1.49 -1.36 12.22
C TYR A 72 0.72 -1.46 10.89
N GLU A 73 1.05 -0.61 9.93
CA GLU A 73 0.46 -0.65 8.58
C GLU A 73 0.74 -2.00 7.89
N ILE A 74 2.00 -2.42 7.86
CA ILE A 74 2.42 -3.69 7.23
C ILE A 74 1.66 -4.87 7.85
N VAL A 75 1.65 -4.99 9.17
CA VAL A 75 1.02 -6.15 9.83
C VAL A 75 -0.51 -6.12 9.71
N SER A 76 -1.11 -4.94 9.65
CA SER A 76 -2.55 -4.78 9.42
C SER A 76 -2.96 -5.26 8.03
N ILE A 77 -2.22 -4.86 7.00
CA ILE A 77 -2.40 -5.30 5.62
C ILE A 77 -2.16 -6.82 5.50
N THR A 78 -1.11 -7.32 6.14
CA THR A 78 -0.80 -8.77 6.18
C THR A 78 -1.94 -9.55 6.82
N ALA A 79 -2.49 -9.09 7.94
CA ALA A 79 -3.61 -9.74 8.60
C ALA A 79 -4.90 -9.72 7.74
N GLU A 80 -5.12 -8.65 6.96
CA GLU A 80 -6.25 -8.54 6.03
C GLU A 80 -6.19 -9.65 4.98
N TYR A 81 -5.11 -9.74 4.21
CA TYR A 81 -5.06 -10.72 3.13
C TYR A 81 -4.86 -12.16 3.61
N MET A 82 -4.15 -12.39 4.72
CA MET A 82 -4.01 -13.74 5.29
C MET A 82 -5.36 -14.29 5.73
N ARG A 83 -6.23 -13.48 6.33
CA ARG A 83 -7.60 -13.88 6.66
C ARG A 83 -8.42 -14.21 5.42
N GLN A 84 -8.26 -13.44 4.34
CA GLN A 84 -8.92 -13.73 3.07
C GLN A 84 -8.38 -15.03 2.47
N MET A 85 -7.05 -15.23 2.45
CA MET A 85 -6.40 -16.43 1.97
C MET A 85 -6.87 -17.70 2.69
N GLU A 86 -7.22 -17.62 3.97
CA GLU A 86 -7.72 -18.77 4.74
C GLU A 86 -9.09 -19.24 4.28
N THR A 87 -9.99 -18.31 4.02
CA THR A 87 -11.40 -18.60 3.72
C THR A 87 -11.72 -18.62 2.23
N ALA A 88 -10.85 -18.08 1.38
CA ALA A 88 -11.07 -17.97 -0.05
C ALA A 88 -11.14 -19.34 -0.73
N PRO A 89 -12.07 -19.53 -1.69
CA PRO A 89 -12.16 -20.75 -2.47
C PRO A 89 -10.94 -20.90 -3.40
N ALA A 90 -10.62 -22.15 -3.76
CA ALA A 90 -9.61 -22.43 -4.76
C ALA A 90 -10.03 -21.88 -6.13
N LEU A 91 -9.11 -21.16 -6.80
CA LEU A 91 -9.29 -20.76 -8.18
C LEU A 91 -9.08 -21.98 -9.09
N LYS A 92 -10.10 -22.31 -9.86
CA LYS A 92 -10.04 -23.42 -10.82
C LYS A 92 -10.15 -22.85 -12.22
N ALA A 93 -9.09 -22.98 -13.00
CA ALA A 93 -9.05 -22.54 -14.39
C ALA A 93 -8.15 -23.49 -15.21
N ASP A 94 -8.53 -23.75 -16.45
CA ASP A 94 -7.79 -24.62 -17.35
C ASP A 94 -6.37 -24.07 -17.61
N GLY A 95 -5.36 -24.92 -17.42
CA GLY A 95 -3.96 -24.56 -17.62
C GLY A 95 -3.32 -23.76 -16.48
N LEU A 96 -4.06 -23.51 -15.39
CA LEU A 96 -3.52 -22.89 -14.19
C LEU A 96 -3.00 -23.95 -13.21
N GLU A 97 -1.83 -23.69 -12.61
CA GLU A 97 -1.31 -24.53 -11.53
C GLU A 97 -2.21 -24.47 -10.29
N ASP A 98 -2.25 -25.57 -9.53
CA ASP A 98 -3.00 -25.61 -8.27
C ASP A 98 -2.40 -24.67 -7.20
N GLY A 99 -3.27 -24.21 -6.30
CA GLY A 99 -2.86 -23.41 -5.13
C GLY A 99 -3.36 -21.98 -5.12
N TYR A 100 -3.76 -21.44 -6.27
CA TYR A 100 -4.38 -20.11 -6.31
C TYR A 100 -5.75 -20.10 -5.64
N LYS A 101 -6.02 -19.02 -4.94
CA LYS A 101 -7.31 -18.75 -4.27
C LYS A 101 -7.94 -17.47 -4.80
N VAL A 102 -9.26 -17.48 -4.94
CA VAL A 102 -10.04 -16.32 -5.38
C VAL A 102 -10.24 -15.36 -4.21
N LEU A 103 -9.56 -14.22 -4.22
CA LEU A 103 -9.71 -13.17 -3.20
C LEU A 103 -10.84 -12.20 -3.55
N ALA A 104 -11.04 -11.91 -4.84
CA ALA A 104 -12.18 -11.14 -5.35
C ALA A 104 -12.49 -11.53 -6.79
N ASP A 105 -13.75 -11.42 -7.18
CA ASP A 105 -14.25 -11.68 -8.54
C ASP A 105 -15.36 -10.70 -8.85
N PHE A 106 -15.17 -9.89 -9.88
CA PHE A 106 -16.15 -8.92 -10.31
C PHE A 106 -15.97 -8.54 -11.78
N ASN A 107 -17.09 -8.45 -12.49
CA ASN A 107 -17.18 -7.95 -13.87
C ASN A 107 -16.14 -8.57 -14.83
N GLY A 108 -15.93 -9.88 -14.72
CA GLY A 108 -15.02 -10.61 -15.60
C GLY A 108 -13.53 -10.54 -15.21
N THR A 109 -13.19 -9.87 -14.11
CA THR A 109 -11.84 -9.80 -13.57
C THR A 109 -11.78 -10.54 -12.24
N VAL A 110 -10.74 -11.37 -12.04
CA VAL A 110 -10.46 -12.08 -10.79
C VAL A 110 -9.15 -11.59 -10.18
N LEU A 111 -9.16 -11.33 -8.88
CA LEU A 111 -7.99 -11.14 -8.05
C LEU A 111 -7.71 -12.46 -7.33
N ALA A 112 -6.51 -12.97 -7.46
CA ALA A 112 -6.10 -14.21 -6.83
C ALA A 112 -4.79 -14.07 -6.05
N GLY A 113 -4.61 -14.98 -5.08
CA GLY A 113 -3.38 -15.12 -4.32
C GLY A 113 -2.92 -16.56 -4.27
N VAL A 114 -1.61 -16.78 -4.21
CA VAL A 114 -0.99 -18.07 -4.02
C VAL A 114 0.11 -18.00 -2.97
N GLN A 115 0.15 -18.95 -2.04
CA GLN A 115 1.22 -19.01 -1.05
C GLN A 115 2.49 -19.57 -1.70
N SER A 116 3.58 -18.82 -1.61
CA SER A 116 4.92 -19.24 -2.02
C SER A 116 5.87 -19.34 -0.81
N LYS A 117 7.10 -19.76 -1.06
CA LYS A 117 8.16 -19.75 -0.03
C LYS A 117 8.64 -18.34 0.33
N HIS A 118 8.30 -17.35 -0.49
CA HIS A 118 8.68 -15.96 -0.33
C HIS A 118 7.54 -15.06 0.18
N GLY A 119 6.41 -15.65 0.56
CA GLY A 119 5.18 -14.97 0.98
C GLY A 119 4.03 -15.24 0.01
N VAL A 120 2.96 -14.49 0.14
CA VAL A 120 1.81 -14.57 -0.77
C VAL A 120 2.09 -13.76 -2.03
N ASP A 121 2.01 -14.40 -3.19
CA ASP A 121 2.07 -13.76 -4.50
C ASP A 121 0.66 -13.45 -4.99
N PHE A 122 0.44 -12.23 -5.49
CA PHE A 122 -0.86 -11.76 -5.96
C PHE A 122 -0.87 -11.55 -7.47
N VAL A 123 -2.04 -11.75 -8.08
CA VAL A 123 -2.26 -11.58 -9.51
C VAL A 123 -3.69 -11.18 -9.79
N THR A 124 -3.91 -10.41 -10.86
CA THR A 124 -5.23 -10.23 -11.47
C THR A 124 -5.25 -10.87 -12.83
N TRP A 125 -6.37 -11.50 -13.18
CA TRP A 125 -6.66 -12.05 -14.51
C TRP A 125 -8.02 -11.61 -15.01
N ASP A 126 -8.20 -11.64 -16.31
CA ASP A 126 -9.52 -11.64 -16.92
C ASP A 126 -10.00 -13.09 -17.09
N TRP A 127 -11.27 -13.34 -16.78
CA TRP A 127 -11.89 -14.62 -17.08
C TRP A 127 -12.02 -14.81 -18.60
N ALA A 128 -11.73 -16.02 -19.04
CA ALA A 128 -11.86 -16.45 -20.43
C ALA A 128 -12.76 -17.67 -20.53
N TYR A 129 -13.29 -17.90 -21.74
CA TYR A 129 -14.04 -19.11 -22.10
C TYR A 129 -15.20 -19.44 -21.14
N GLY A 130 -15.96 -18.45 -20.72
CA GLY A 130 -17.08 -18.64 -19.79
C GLY A 130 -16.65 -19.07 -18.39
N HIS A 131 -15.56 -18.50 -17.87
CA HIS A 131 -14.98 -18.78 -16.55
C HIS A 131 -14.30 -20.16 -16.44
N THR A 132 -13.93 -20.82 -17.55
CA THR A 132 -13.16 -22.06 -17.52
C THR A 132 -11.65 -21.82 -17.57
N GLY A 133 -11.20 -20.65 -18.02
CA GLY A 133 -9.80 -20.25 -18.10
C GLY A 133 -9.58 -18.82 -17.69
N VAL A 134 -8.32 -18.41 -17.57
CA VAL A 134 -7.89 -17.06 -17.27
C VAL A 134 -6.89 -16.57 -18.30
N CYS A 135 -6.86 -15.25 -18.54
CA CYS A 135 -5.93 -14.61 -19.46
C CYS A 135 -5.51 -13.21 -18.95
N HIS A 136 -4.59 -12.56 -19.66
CA HIS A 136 -4.11 -11.20 -19.38
C HIS A 136 -3.70 -11.01 -17.91
N GLY A 137 -2.81 -11.87 -17.39
CA GLY A 137 -2.35 -11.81 -16.00
C GLY A 137 -1.46 -10.61 -15.73
N HIS A 138 -1.79 -9.85 -14.68
CA HIS A 138 -0.90 -8.85 -14.09
C HIS A 138 -0.40 -9.37 -12.73
N TYR A 139 0.91 -9.58 -12.62
CA TYR A 139 1.54 -10.19 -11.45
C TYR A 139 2.15 -9.11 -10.56
N PHE A 140 1.82 -9.16 -9.28
CA PHE A 140 2.19 -8.12 -8.30
C PHE A 140 3.12 -8.64 -7.20
N MET A 141 3.54 -9.90 -7.26
CA MET A 141 4.24 -10.52 -6.15
C MET A 141 3.52 -10.24 -4.82
N GLU A 142 4.24 -9.78 -3.79
CA GLU A 142 3.69 -9.42 -2.48
C GLU A 142 2.95 -8.06 -2.42
N ASN A 143 2.90 -7.30 -3.51
CA ASN A 143 2.29 -5.97 -3.51
C ASN A 143 0.75 -6.02 -3.48
N TYR A 144 0.19 -6.26 -2.30
CA TYR A 144 -1.26 -6.36 -2.10
C TYR A 144 -2.00 -5.05 -2.39
N ALA A 145 -1.42 -3.89 -2.07
CA ALA A 145 -2.02 -2.60 -2.39
C ALA A 145 -2.10 -2.38 -3.91
N GLY A 146 -1.03 -2.72 -4.62
CA GLY A 146 -0.97 -2.63 -6.09
C GLY A 146 -1.99 -3.54 -6.76
N VAL A 147 -2.12 -4.79 -6.33
CA VAL A 147 -3.08 -5.72 -6.93
C VAL A 147 -4.53 -5.33 -6.65
N LYS A 148 -4.85 -4.79 -5.46
CA LYS A 148 -6.19 -4.25 -5.16
C LYS A 148 -6.55 -3.09 -6.09
N ARG A 149 -5.60 -2.18 -6.32
CA ARG A 149 -5.78 -1.05 -7.23
C ARG A 149 -5.98 -1.52 -8.68
N ASP A 150 -5.17 -2.45 -9.15
CA ASP A 150 -5.29 -3.01 -10.50
C ASP A 150 -6.64 -3.71 -10.69
N PHE A 151 -7.05 -4.54 -9.72
CA PHE A 151 -8.35 -5.18 -9.72
C PHE A 151 -9.50 -4.16 -9.79
N ALA A 152 -9.45 -3.11 -8.98
CA ALA A 152 -10.49 -2.08 -8.96
C ALA A 152 -10.62 -1.35 -10.31
N ILE A 153 -9.50 -1.11 -11.00
CA ILE A 153 -9.48 -0.50 -12.33
C ILE A 153 -10.00 -1.47 -13.38
N ARG A 154 -9.45 -2.69 -13.45
CA ARG A 154 -9.79 -3.68 -14.49
C ARG A 154 -11.24 -4.15 -14.40
N SER A 155 -11.74 -4.32 -13.19
CA SER A 155 -13.14 -4.68 -12.95
C SER A 155 -14.12 -3.51 -13.15
N GLY A 156 -13.63 -2.29 -13.40
CA GLY A 156 -14.46 -1.10 -13.60
C GLY A 156 -15.08 -0.52 -12.32
N LEU A 157 -14.61 -0.95 -11.14
CA LEU A 157 -15.02 -0.35 -9.86
C LEU A 157 -14.53 1.09 -9.72
N ILE A 158 -13.37 1.40 -10.31
CA ILE A 158 -12.79 2.74 -10.39
C ILE A 158 -12.42 3.00 -11.85
N GLN A 159 -12.83 4.15 -12.39
CA GLN A 159 -12.43 4.57 -13.73
C GLN A 159 -10.98 5.04 -13.69
N LYS A 160 -10.17 4.59 -14.63
CA LYS A 160 -8.74 4.93 -14.70
C LYS A 160 -8.53 6.45 -14.78
N GLU A 161 -9.41 7.15 -15.46
CA GLU A 161 -9.41 8.60 -15.66
C GLU A 161 -9.68 9.40 -14.38
N GLN A 162 -10.19 8.74 -13.33
CA GLN A 162 -10.41 9.35 -12.01
C GLN A 162 -9.19 9.25 -11.10
N LEU A 163 -8.12 8.60 -11.56
CA LEU A 163 -6.90 8.39 -10.79
C LEU A 163 -5.80 9.33 -11.26
N PHE A 164 -5.34 10.18 -10.36
CA PHE A 164 -4.14 10.98 -10.57
C PHE A 164 -2.91 10.26 -10.02
N SER A 165 -1.76 10.43 -10.70
CA SER A 165 -0.48 10.00 -10.14
C SER A 165 -0.03 10.97 -9.05
N PRO A 166 0.93 10.57 -8.14
CA PRO A 166 1.51 11.51 -7.18
C PRO A 166 2.10 12.75 -7.84
N GLU A 167 2.73 12.61 -9.01
CA GLU A 167 3.30 13.73 -9.78
C GLU A 167 2.20 14.68 -10.28
N GLN A 168 1.09 14.13 -10.78
CA GLN A 168 -0.07 14.93 -11.20
C GLN A 168 -0.72 15.65 -10.03
N LEU A 169 -0.86 14.97 -8.89
CA LEU A 169 -1.39 15.57 -7.66
C LEU A 169 -0.48 16.70 -7.16
N THR A 170 0.83 16.52 -7.17
CA THR A 170 1.81 17.55 -6.82
C THR A 170 1.65 18.78 -7.70
N GLU A 171 1.49 18.61 -9.02
CA GLU A 171 1.30 19.74 -9.93
C GLU A 171 -0.05 20.43 -9.74
N ILE A 172 -1.12 19.68 -9.47
CA ILE A 172 -2.43 20.25 -9.11
C ILE A 172 -2.32 21.06 -7.83
N TYR A 173 -1.61 20.55 -6.81
CA TYR A 173 -1.37 21.27 -5.54
C TYR A 173 -0.67 22.61 -5.78
N ARG A 174 0.39 22.62 -6.59
CA ARG A 174 1.12 23.83 -6.96
C ARG A 174 0.20 24.83 -7.67
N CYS A 175 -0.58 24.38 -8.64
CA CYS A 175 -1.56 25.23 -9.32
C CYS A 175 -2.59 25.84 -8.34
N CYS A 176 -3.05 25.05 -7.37
CA CYS A 176 -3.92 25.50 -6.29
C CYS A 176 -3.23 26.59 -5.43
N ALA A 177 -1.99 26.36 -5.03
CA ALA A 177 -1.20 27.32 -4.25
C ALA A 177 -1.02 28.66 -5.00
N TYR A 178 -0.61 28.60 -6.26
CA TYR A 178 -0.50 29.79 -7.12
C TYR A 178 -1.81 30.55 -7.28
N SER A 179 -2.94 29.84 -7.31
CA SER A 179 -4.25 30.48 -7.45
C SER A 179 -4.70 31.19 -6.17
N VAL A 180 -4.30 30.68 -5.00
CA VAL A 180 -4.69 31.25 -3.69
C VAL A 180 -3.72 32.34 -3.24
N ASP A 181 -2.40 32.12 -3.42
CA ASP A 181 -1.37 32.99 -2.88
C ASP A 181 -0.89 34.05 -3.91
N GLY A 182 -1.29 33.89 -5.19
CA GLY A 182 -0.93 34.79 -6.26
C GLY A 182 -1.94 35.93 -6.45
N ASP A 183 -1.45 37.14 -6.76
CA ASP A 183 -2.27 38.32 -7.04
C ASP A 183 -2.97 38.30 -8.41
N PHE A 184 -2.98 37.13 -9.09
CA PHE A 184 -3.45 37.03 -10.49
C PHE A 184 -4.96 36.84 -10.61
N PHE A 185 -5.66 36.40 -9.56
CA PHE A 185 -7.09 36.13 -9.58
C PHE A 185 -7.77 36.68 -8.31
N GLU A 186 -8.84 37.45 -8.49
CA GLU A 186 -9.75 37.75 -7.39
C GLU A 186 -10.64 36.53 -7.12
N LEU A 187 -10.29 35.75 -6.10
CA LEU A 187 -11.09 34.61 -5.65
C LEU A 187 -12.20 35.09 -4.68
N THR A 188 -13.39 34.52 -4.86
CA THR A 188 -14.41 34.63 -3.80
C THR A 188 -14.01 33.75 -2.60
N GLY A 189 -14.47 34.11 -1.40
CA GLY A 189 -14.19 33.33 -0.20
C GLY A 189 -14.68 31.86 -0.28
N GLU A 190 -15.70 31.57 -1.11
CA GLU A 190 -16.15 30.19 -1.36
C GLU A 190 -15.19 29.44 -2.29
N GLN A 191 -14.69 30.08 -3.33
CA GLN A 191 -13.69 29.51 -4.22
C GLN A 191 -12.38 29.20 -3.48
N GLU A 192 -11.90 30.14 -2.65
CA GLU A 192 -10.71 29.91 -1.84
C GLU A 192 -10.88 28.70 -0.90
N LYS A 193 -12.01 28.59 -0.20
CA LYS A 193 -12.30 27.44 0.66
C LYS A 193 -12.30 26.12 -0.10
N LEU A 194 -12.87 26.10 -1.31
CA LEU A 194 -12.90 24.91 -2.16
C LEU A 194 -11.48 24.51 -2.59
N ILE A 195 -10.67 25.45 -3.06
CA ILE A 195 -9.27 25.21 -3.44
C ILE A 195 -8.46 24.67 -2.26
N ARG A 196 -8.55 25.31 -1.09
CA ARG A 196 -7.87 24.83 0.12
C ARG A 196 -8.36 23.44 0.57
N SER A 197 -9.61 23.07 0.26
CA SER A 197 -10.09 21.70 0.54
C SER A 197 -9.45 20.66 -0.38
N VAL A 198 -9.21 21.01 -1.65
CA VAL A 198 -8.48 20.17 -2.60
C VAL A 198 -7.01 19.98 -2.15
N GLN A 199 -6.36 21.07 -1.73
CA GLN A 199 -4.99 21.01 -1.20
C GLN A 199 -4.88 20.03 -0.03
N ARG A 200 -5.77 20.10 0.96
CA ARG A 200 -5.79 19.16 2.10
C ARG A 200 -5.98 17.72 1.69
N GLN A 201 -6.86 17.44 0.72
CA GLN A 201 -7.03 16.09 0.20
C GLN A 201 -5.76 15.56 -0.48
N ILE A 202 -5.03 16.44 -1.18
CA ILE A 202 -3.75 16.05 -1.81
C ILE A 202 -2.68 15.78 -0.74
N GLU A 203 -2.58 16.60 0.30
CA GLU A 203 -1.68 16.41 1.44
C GLU A 203 -1.91 15.05 2.13
N GLU A 204 -3.17 14.64 2.27
CA GLU A 204 -3.53 13.33 2.82
C GLU A 204 -3.18 12.16 1.89
N CYS A 205 -3.18 12.38 0.56
CA CYS A 205 -2.92 11.34 -0.45
C CYS A 205 -1.45 11.19 -0.85
N VAL A 206 -0.62 12.21 -0.61
CA VAL A 206 0.79 12.27 -1.03
C VAL A 206 1.66 12.59 0.19
N PRO A 207 2.08 11.60 0.98
CA PRO A 207 2.82 11.82 2.23
C PRO A 207 4.16 12.54 2.07
N ASP A 208 4.81 12.42 0.91
CA ASP A 208 6.09 13.04 0.55
C ASP A 208 5.94 14.32 -0.31
N LEU A 209 4.80 15.00 -0.20
CA LEU A 209 4.43 16.14 -1.05
C LEU A 209 5.46 17.28 -0.99
N ASP A 210 5.91 17.67 0.19
CA ASP A 210 6.87 18.76 0.38
C ASP A 210 8.22 18.45 -0.29
N GLU A 211 8.66 17.21 -0.20
CA GLU A 211 9.89 16.75 -0.85
C GLU A 211 9.75 16.78 -2.38
N ARG A 212 8.62 16.35 -2.91
CA ARG A 212 8.33 16.39 -4.35
C ARG A 212 8.27 17.83 -4.89
N ILE A 213 7.66 18.75 -4.16
CA ILE A 213 7.60 20.17 -4.52
C ILE A 213 9.02 20.73 -4.61
N ARG A 214 9.85 20.50 -3.59
CA ARG A 214 11.24 20.96 -3.56
C ARG A 214 12.06 20.42 -4.75
N GLN A 215 11.96 19.12 -5.05
CA GLN A 215 12.66 18.50 -6.17
C GLN A 215 12.23 19.09 -7.51
N GLN A 216 10.95 19.39 -7.69
CA GLN A 216 10.46 20.04 -8.91
C GLN A 216 10.98 21.48 -9.06
N GLU A 217 11.03 22.24 -7.96
CA GLU A 217 11.57 23.61 -7.95
C GLU A 217 13.05 23.62 -8.32
N GLU A 218 13.86 22.75 -7.71
CA GLU A 218 15.28 22.59 -8.03
C GLU A 218 15.50 22.23 -9.51
N THR A 219 14.65 21.36 -10.07
CA THR A 219 14.71 20.96 -11.48
C THR A 219 14.39 22.12 -12.42
N LEU A 220 13.39 22.93 -12.07
CA LEU A 220 13.01 24.12 -12.86
C LEU A 220 14.07 25.21 -12.82
N GLU A 221 14.70 25.44 -11.68
CA GLU A 221 15.81 26.39 -11.54
C GLU A 221 17.01 25.99 -12.38
N GLN A 222 17.39 24.70 -12.39
CA GLN A 222 18.48 24.17 -13.22
C GLN A 222 18.18 24.33 -14.70
N ALA A 223 16.97 23.99 -15.15
CA ALA A 223 16.56 24.14 -16.55
C ALA A 223 16.56 25.61 -17.02
N THR A 224 16.20 26.54 -16.12
CA THR A 224 16.21 27.98 -16.42
C THR A 224 17.63 28.52 -16.53
N GLN A 225 18.57 28.02 -15.72
CA GLN A 225 19.99 28.42 -15.79
C GLN A 225 20.67 27.93 -17.08
N GLU A 226 20.34 26.71 -17.54
CA GLU A 226 20.87 26.14 -18.78
C GLU A 226 20.38 26.89 -20.03
N GLN A 227 19.17 27.46 -20.01
CA GLN A 227 18.64 28.24 -21.15
C GLN A 227 19.21 29.67 -21.23
N THR A 228 19.86 30.12 -20.16
CA THR A 228 20.39 31.50 -20.06
C THR A 228 21.92 31.56 -20.39
N MET A 229 22.56 30.42 -20.57
CA MET A 229 23.97 30.29 -21.01
C MET A 229 24.08 30.02 -22.51
#